data_850f510567c2841a83b397a61f008b36
#
_entry.id   850f510567c2841a83b397a61f008b36
#
_cell.length_a   1.000
_cell.length_b   1.000
_cell.length_c   1.000
_cell.angle_alpha   90.00
_cell.angle_beta   90.00
_cell.angle_gamma   90.00
#
_symmetry.space_group_name_H-M   'P 1'
#
loop_
_entity.id
_entity.type
_entity.pdbx_description
1 polymer ?
#
loop_
_entity_poly.entity_id
_entity_poly.type
_entity_poly.pdbx_seq_one_letter_code
_entity_poly.pdbx_strand_id
1 'polypeptide(L)'
;MTEKLYEVDSYVQNFTAQVVSCTPVPGGFAVVLDRTAFFPEGGGQPCDTGRLGGARVLAVHTDGETITHTTDTPLTAGETVDGCLDWPARLDAMQQHTGEHILSGALHRLFGAENVGFHIGSPYVRMDTSIPLTQEQLAQAEAEANAAVRADTPVHCWVPDPETLARTDYRSKKELTGDVRLVEAGGDCCACCGTHLARTGEVGLIKIISFAHYKSGMRLAVACGQRAYDAVAGIWADTEAAWRLLSSPVGSLTPALERLQNGEAALKARLAALQNTLAAACAEAAAPGAPAVLWVDGADGDGLRRVAMAITAKTNAPCCTLGPGGQGLAYALAAAPGGDVRETCKALNAAYQGRGGGKPGFCQGSLAEGSFEQVKAFLLKSLT
;
A
#
# COMPACT_ATOMS: atom_id res chain seq x y z
N MET A 1 41.75 15.19 5.01
CA MET A 1 41.19 14.41 3.91
C MET A 1 41.10 12.96 4.37
N THR A 2 39.91 12.31 4.21
CA THR A 2 39.72 10.88 4.47
C THR A 2 39.80 10.12 3.16
N GLU A 3 40.65 9.09 3.06
CA GLU A 3 40.69 8.21 1.89
C GLU A 3 39.39 7.39 1.80
N LYS A 4 38.73 7.42 0.65
CA LYS A 4 37.40 6.82 0.43
C LYS A 4 37.55 5.45 -0.23
N LEU A 5 37.70 4.39 0.55
CA LEU A 5 37.89 3.04 0.04
C LEU A 5 36.69 2.55 -0.79
N TYR A 6 35.47 2.97 -0.42
CA TYR A 6 34.24 2.60 -1.12
C TYR A 6 34.12 3.18 -2.55
N GLU A 7 34.87 4.22 -2.91
CA GLU A 7 34.93 4.73 -4.28
C GLU A 7 35.81 3.87 -5.18
N VAL A 8 36.84 3.22 -4.59
CA VAL A 8 37.74 2.30 -5.29
C VAL A 8 37.14 0.92 -5.42
N ASP A 9 36.61 0.39 -4.30
CA ASP A 9 35.96 -0.92 -4.26
C ASP A 9 34.76 -0.88 -3.29
N SER A 10 33.54 -0.94 -3.85
CA SER A 10 32.31 -0.97 -3.06
C SER A 10 32.11 -2.25 -2.24
N TYR A 11 32.94 -3.29 -2.47
CA TYR A 11 32.86 -4.60 -1.81
C TYR A 11 33.78 -4.74 -0.60
N VAL A 12 34.52 -3.70 -0.24
CA VAL A 12 35.33 -3.69 0.99
C VAL A 12 34.40 -3.77 2.21
N GLN A 13 34.38 -4.93 2.86
CA GLN A 13 33.59 -5.21 4.07
C GLN A 13 34.35 -4.91 5.34
N ASN A 14 35.66 -5.20 5.33
CA ASN A 14 36.56 -5.02 6.47
C ASN A 14 37.77 -4.21 6.05
N PHE A 15 38.21 -3.32 6.91
CA PHE A 15 39.38 -2.49 6.68
C PHE A 15 40.00 -2.09 8.01
N THR A 16 41.24 -1.62 7.98
CA THR A 16 41.93 -1.08 9.14
C THR A 16 42.20 0.39 8.88
N ALA A 17 41.97 1.24 9.88
CA ALA A 17 42.20 2.68 9.80
C ALA A 17 42.77 3.26 11.10
N GLN A 18 43.39 4.42 11.00
CA GLN A 18 43.85 5.19 12.15
C GLN A 18 42.78 6.25 12.52
N VAL A 19 42.47 6.35 13.81
CA VAL A 19 41.59 7.41 14.35
C VAL A 19 42.34 8.73 14.34
N VAL A 20 41.90 9.67 13.54
CA VAL A 20 42.47 11.02 13.44
C VAL A 20 41.97 11.90 14.59
N SER A 21 40.66 11.84 14.87
CA SER A 21 40.06 12.58 15.98
C SER A 21 38.80 11.89 16.48
N CYS A 22 38.45 12.15 17.75
CA CYS A 22 37.21 11.72 18.37
C CYS A 22 36.72 12.82 19.30
N THR A 23 35.52 13.34 19.07
CA THR A 23 34.93 14.43 19.87
C THR A 23 33.51 14.10 20.30
N PRO A 24 33.10 14.42 21.54
CA PRO A 24 31.71 14.22 21.97
C PRO A 24 30.74 15.08 21.13
N VAL A 25 29.58 14.49 20.74
CA VAL A 25 28.50 15.16 20.05
C VAL A 25 27.17 14.72 20.65
N PRO A 26 26.06 15.43 20.42
CA PRO A 26 24.73 14.95 20.83
C PRO A 26 24.44 13.56 20.24
N GLY A 27 24.18 12.59 21.10
CA GLY A 27 23.87 11.21 20.70
C GLY A 27 25.05 10.28 20.48
N GLY A 28 26.30 10.71 20.74
CA GLY A 28 27.46 9.84 20.61
C GLY A 28 28.79 10.57 20.47
N PHE A 29 29.67 10.08 19.62
CA PHE A 29 31.00 10.61 19.38
C PHE A 29 31.25 10.75 17.88
N ALA A 30 31.73 11.91 17.46
CA ALA A 30 32.16 12.17 16.09
C ALA A 30 33.61 11.69 15.91
N VAL A 31 33.78 10.67 15.09
CA VAL A 31 35.08 10.03 14.82
C VAL A 31 35.47 10.30 13.37
N VAL A 32 36.67 10.82 13.16
CA VAL A 32 37.31 10.99 11.85
C VAL A 32 38.45 9.98 11.72
N LEU A 33 38.48 9.30 10.58
CA LEU A 33 39.52 8.31 10.24
C LEU A 33 40.41 8.83 9.11
N ASP A 34 41.63 8.29 8.97
CA ASP A 34 42.50 8.51 7.82
C ASP A 34 41.92 7.92 6.53
N ARG A 35 41.23 6.77 6.63
CA ARG A 35 40.52 6.09 5.52
C ARG A 35 39.24 5.42 6.00
N THR A 36 38.31 5.20 5.09
CA THR A 36 37.06 4.51 5.44
C THR A 36 36.40 3.80 4.25
N ALA A 37 35.82 2.62 4.53
CA ALA A 37 34.92 1.93 3.61
C ALA A 37 33.44 2.28 3.86
N PHE A 38 33.11 2.98 4.94
CA PHE A 38 31.73 3.42 5.23
C PHE A 38 31.31 4.53 4.29
N PHE A 39 30.23 4.30 3.53
CA PHE A 39 29.60 5.29 2.66
C PHE A 39 28.83 6.32 3.49
N PRO A 40 29.07 7.62 3.32
CA PRO A 40 28.28 8.67 3.95
C PRO A 40 26.92 8.81 3.25
N GLU A 41 25.90 9.29 3.96
CA GLU A 41 24.63 9.58 3.35
C GLU A 41 24.78 10.55 2.17
N GLY A 42 24.25 10.17 1.01
CA GLY A 42 24.37 11.01 -0.19
C GLY A 42 23.64 10.45 -1.40
N GLY A 43 23.21 11.33 -2.31
CA GLY A 43 22.60 10.93 -3.58
C GLY A 43 21.32 10.12 -3.46
N GLY A 44 20.62 10.16 -2.31
CA GLY A 44 19.42 9.36 -2.04
C GLY A 44 19.70 7.96 -1.47
N GLN A 45 20.99 7.60 -1.30
CA GLN A 45 21.42 6.39 -0.60
C GLN A 45 21.68 6.71 0.87
N PRO A 46 21.18 5.90 1.82
CA PRO A 46 21.50 6.04 3.25
C PRO A 46 22.98 5.75 3.51
N CYS A 47 23.50 6.26 4.63
CA CYS A 47 24.84 5.91 5.08
C CYS A 47 24.91 4.45 5.52
N ASP A 48 26.14 3.93 5.50
CA ASP A 48 26.40 2.61 6.07
C ASP A 48 26.36 2.62 7.59
N THR A 49 26.12 1.45 8.13
CA THR A 49 26.26 1.09 9.54
C THR A 49 27.27 -0.04 9.72
N GLY A 50 27.67 -0.30 10.95
CA GLY A 50 28.64 -1.34 11.26
C GLY A 50 29.40 -1.08 12.55
N ARG A 51 30.70 -1.44 12.59
CA ARG A 51 31.55 -1.28 13.76
C ARG A 51 32.91 -0.70 13.40
N LEU A 52 33.44 0.09 14.32
CA LEU A 52 34.85 0.54 14.38
C LEU A 52 35.43 0.06 15.69
N GLY A 53 36.25 -0.99 15.64
CA GLY A 53 36.69 -1.70 16.86
C GLY A 53 35.48 -2.18 17.68
N GLY A 54 35.41 -1.71 18.95
CA GLY A 54 34.26 -2.03 19.83
C GLY A 54 33.04 -1.14 19.65
N ALA A 55 33.16 0.02 18.99
CA ALA A 55 32.10 1.01 18.83
C ALA A 55 31.14 0.68 17.66
N ARG A 56 29.85 0.95 17.83
CA ARG A 56 28.89 0.88 16.72
C ARG A 56 28.87 2.20 15.97
N VAL A 57 28.86 2.13 14.63
CA VAL A 57 28.67 3.27 13.74
C VAL A 57 27.16 3.47 13.56
N LEU A 58 26.66 4.63 14.00
CA LEU A 58 25.25 5.00 13.98
C LEU A 58 24.88 5.82 12.75
N ALA A 59 25.80 6.69 12.30
CA ALA A 59 25.65 7.53 11.12
C ALA A 59 27.01 7.88 10.52
N VAL A 60 27.03 8.17 9.23
CA VAL A 60 28.23 8.63 8.51
C VAL A 60 27.84 9.82 7.64
N HIS A 61 28.56 10.92 7.81
CA HIS A 61 28.33 12.17 7.07
C HIS A 61 29.61 12.65 6.43
N THR A 62 29.49 13.42 5.37
CA THR A 62 30.62 14.07 4.71
C THR A 62 30.49 15.58 4.83
N ASP A 63 31.61 16.25 5.12
CA ASP A 63 31.79 17.70 5.00
C ASP A 63 33.02 17.95 4.15
N GLY A 64 32.76 18.22 2.87
CA GLY A 64 33.83 18.32 1.88
C GLY A 64 34.65 17.02 1.76
N GLU A 65 35.92 17.08 2.15
CA GLU A 65 36.87 15.96 2.07
C GLU A 65 36.95 15.14 3.33
N THR A 66 36.25 15.53 4.39
CA THR A 66 36.26 14.85 5.68
C THR A 66 35.03 13.99 5.86
N ILE A 67 35.21 12.72 6.22
CA ILE A 67 34.13 11.82 6.57
C ILE A 67 34.10 11.62 8.08
N THR A 68 32.94 11.91 8.68
CA THR A 68 32.69 11.81 10.11
C THR A 68 31.77 10.65 10.39
N HIS A 69 32.19 9.75 11.28
CA HIS A 69 31.42 8.62 11.77
C HIS A 69 30.85 8.96 13.15
N THR A 70 29.54 8.89 13.32
CA THR A 70 28.92 8.99 14.66
C THR A 70 28.91 7.61 15.29
N THR A 71 29.60 7.46 16.45
CA THR A 71 29.70 6.18 17.18
C THR A 71 29.01 6.27 18.54
N ASP A 72 28.57 5.12 19.08
CA ASP A 72 27.91 5.02 20.38
C ASP A 72 28.88 5.11 21.55
N THR A 73 30.15 4.77 21.32
CA THR A 73 31.24 4.82 22.33
C THR A 73 32.47 5.52 21.76
N PRO A 74 33.28 6.18 22.60
CA PRO A 74 34.44 6.91 22.12
C PRO A 74 35.58 5.97 21.67
N LEU A 75 36.39 6.45 20.73
CA LEU A 75 37.64 5.85 20.29
C LEU A 75 38.81 6.79 20.65
N THR A 76 40.01 6.23 20.76
CA THR A 76 41.18 7.02 21.12
C THR A 76 41.87 7.57 19.89
N ALA A 77 42.09 8.89 19.83
CA ALA A 77 42.86 9.48 18.74
C ALA A 77 44.30 8.88 18.68
N GLY A 78 44.73 8.54 17.48
CA GLY A 78 46.00 7.88 17.20
C GLY A 78 45.95 6.35 17.28
N GLU A 79 44.87 5.74 17.78
CA GLU A 79 44.76 4.27 17.76
C GLU A 79 44.42 3.75 16.38
N THR A 80 44.83 2.52 16.11
CA THR A 80 44.43 1.77 14.91
C THR A 80 43.23 0.89 15.24
N VAL A 81 42.17 1.00 14.42
CA VAL A 81 40.92 0.28 14.62
C VAL A 81 40.55 -0.53 13.38
N ASP A 82 39.93 -1.66 13.61
CA ASP A 82 39.31 -2.45 12.53
C ASP A 82 37.90 -1.96 12.28
N GLY A 83 37.59 -1.64 11.01
CA GLY A 83 36.26 -1.31 10.53
C GLY A 83 35.59 -2.53 9.92
N CYS A 84 34.34 -2.77 10.30
CA CYS A 84 33.51 -3.85 9.73
C CYS A 84 32.12 -3.30 9.40
N LEU A 85 31.75 -3.36 8.12
CA LEU A 85 30.45 -2.89 7.62
C LEU A 85 29.35 -3.89 7.95
N ASP A 86 28.13 -3.38 8.13
CA ASP A 86 26.91 -4.17 8.05
C ASP A 86 26.70 -4.55 6.58
N TRP A 87 27.32 -5.63 6.16
CA TRP A 87 27.34 -6.04 4.76
C TRP A 87 25.94 -6.30 4.16
N PRO A 88 25.00 -6.97 4.86
CA PRO A 88 23.63 -7.10 4.36
C PRO A 88 22.97 -5.76 4.01
N ALA A 89 23.14 -4.74 4.85
CA ALA A 89 22.59 -3.41 4.61
C ALA A 89 23.28 -2.70 3.42
N ARG A 90 24.62 -2.82 3.31
CA ARG A 90 25.39 -2.28 2.18
C ARG A 90 24.98 -2.96 0.88
N LEU A 91 24.89 -4.28 0.83
CA LEU A 91 24.51 -5.04 -0.35
C LEU A 91 23.10 -4.67 -0.81
N ASP A 92 22.15 -4.58 0.13
CA ASP A 92 20.82 -4.11 -0.16
C ASP A 92 20.82 -2.71 -0.77
N ALA A 93 21.54 -1.75 -0.18
CA ALA A 93 21.65 -0.39 -0.73
C ALA A 93 22.24 -0.40 -2.16
N MET A 94 23.27 -1.21 -2.44
CA MET A 94 23.83 -1.36 -3.78
C MET A 94 22.86 -1.99 -4.77
N GLN A 95 22.07 -3.00 -4.35
CA GLN A 95 21.02 -3.60 -5.17
C GLN A 95 19.94 -2.57 -5.53
N GLN A 96 19.47 -1.78 -4.54
CA GLN A 96 18.47 -0.74 -4.78
C GLN A 96 19.01 0.34 -5.72
N HIS A 97 20.26 0.80 -5.50
CA HIS A 97 20.84 1.89 -6.27
C HIS A 97 21.15 1.48 -7.71
N THR A 98 21.81 0.33 -7.89
CA THR A 98 22.13 -0.19 -9.24
C THR A 98 20.86 -0.53 -10.02
N GLY A 99 19.85 -1.12 -9.35
CA GLY A 99 18.56 -1.41 -9.97
C GLY A 99 17.81 -0.15 -10.38
N GLU A 100 17.90 0.93 -9.60
CA GLU A 100 17.33 2.22 -9.98
C GLU A 100 18.00 2.79 -11.23
N HIS A 101 19.34 2.76 -11.33
CA HIS A 101 20.05 3.20 -12.52
C HIS A 101 19.59 2.45 -13.77
N ILE A 102 19.49 1.12 -13.70
CA ILE A 102 19.04 0.28 -14.81
C ILE A 102 17.60 0.62 -15.21
N LEU A 103 16.70 0.77 -14.24
CA LEU A 103 15.29 1.10 -14.51
C LEU A 103 15.13 2.52 -15.05
N SER A 104 15.81 3.51 -14.45
CA SER A 104 15.74 4.90 -14.92
C SER A 104 16.36 5.06 -16.31
N GLY A 105 17.41 4.31 -16.61
CA GLY A 105 17.99 4.24 -17.96
C GLY A 105 17.02 3.65 -18.99
N ALA A 106 16.30 2.57 -18.63
CA ALA A 106 15.27 2.00 -19.50
C ALA A 106 14.11 2.99 -19.75
N LEU A 107 13.64 3.67 -18.70
CA LEU A 107 12.59 4.70 -18.81
C LEU A 107 13.02 5.88 -19.70
N HIS A 108 14.26 6.31 -19.55
CA HIS A 108 14.83 7.38 -20.40
C HIS A 108 14.92 6.93 -21.87
N ARG A 109 15.53 5.79 -22.16
CA ARG A 109 15.71 5.30 -23.53
C ARG A 109 14.39 5.03 -24.25
N LEU A 110 13.42 4.46 -23.57
CA LEU A 110 12.14 4.08 -24.19
C LEU A 110 11.17 5.25 -24.31
N PHE A 111 11.16 6.18 -23.36
CA PHE A 111 10.09 7.18 -23.25
C PHE A 111 10.58 8.61 -23.01
N GLY A 112 11.88 8.85 -22.90
CA GLY A 112 12.42 10.16 -22.54
C GLY A 112 12.07 10.59 -21.11
N ALA A 113 11.73 9.65 -20.24
CA ALA A 113 11.34 9.94 -18.86
C ALA A 113 12.58 10.05 -17.96
N GLU A 114 12.85 11.25 -17.43
CA GLU A 114 13.95 11.49 -16.51
C GLU A 114 13.58 11.11 -15.07
N ASN A 115 14.55 10.59 -14.31
CA ASN A 115 14.45 10.50 -12.88
C ASN A 115 14.71 11.88 -12.24
N VAL A 116 13.67 12.49 -11.70
CA VAL A 116 13.72 13.82 -11.05
C VAL A 116 13.72 13.74 -9.52
N GLY A 117 13.65 12.56 -8.94
CA GLY A 117 13.69 12.34 -7.49
C GLY A 117 13.95 10.88 -7.15
N PHE A 118 14.90 10.64 -6.24
CA PHE A 118 15.31 9.30 -5.82
C PHE A 118 15.60 9.27 -4.33
N HIS A 119 15.15 8.21 -3.67
CA HIS A 119 15.47 7.95 -2.27
C HIS A 119 15.31 6.47 -1.95
N ILE A 120 16.36 5.86 -1.40
CA ILE A 120 16.31 4.48 -0.91
C ILE A 120 15.67 4.50 0.49
N GLY A 121 14.35 4.39 0.52
CA GLY A 121 13.57 4.26 1.75
C GLY A 121 13.36 2.81 2.15
N SER A 122 12.60 2.60 3.20
CA SER A 122 12.09 1.29 3.62
C SER A 122 10.57 1.30 3.60
N PRO A 123 9.88 0.28 3.08
CA PRO A 123 10.44 -0.94 2.48
C PRO A 123 10.86 -0.77 1.01
N TYR A 124 10.49 0.33 0.34
CA TYR A 124 10.69 0.52 -1.10
C TYR A 124 11.50 1.77 -1.43
N VAL A 125 12.17 1.71 -2.56
CA VAL A 125 12.78 2.88 -3.20
C VAL A 125 11.67 3.76 -3.78
N ARG A 126 11.77 5.06 -3.53
CA ARG A 126 10.94 6.07 -4.19
C ARG A 126 11.70 6.66 -5.37
N MET A 127 11.09 6.60 -6.54
CA MET A 127 11.59 7.23 -7.77
C MET A 127 10.49 8.10 -8.39
N ASP A 128 10.81 9.34 -8.71
CA ASP A 128 9.89 10.28 -9.33
C ASP A 128 10.31 10.52 -10.80
N THR A 129 9.37 10.40 -11.74
CA THR A 129 9.63 10.63 -13.17
C THR A 129 9.21 12.04 -13.61
N SER A 130 9.84 12.55 -14.67
CA SER A 130 9.56 13.90 -15.21
C SER A 130 8.24 14.00 -15.97
N ILE A 131 7.75 12.87 -16.50
CA ILE A 131 6.52 12.79 -17.31
C ILE A 131 5.61 11.68 -16.79
N PRO A 132 4.29 11.76 -17.05
CA PRO A 132 3.37 10.67 -16.76
C PRO A 132 3.61 9.49 -17.70
N LEU A 133 3.41 8.26 -17.19
CA LEU A 133 3.60 7.01 -17.91
C LEU A 133 2.36 6.13 -17.70
N THR A 134 2.01 5.35 -18.73
CA THR A 134 0.93 4.35 -18.59
C THR A 134 1.44 3.09 -17.90
N GLN A 135 0.51 2.25 -17.45
CA GLN A 135 0.85 0.95 -16.87
C GLN A 135 1.63 0.06 -17.84
N GLU A 136 1.27 0.08 -19.13
CA GLU A 136 1.92 -0.67 -20.18
C GLU A 136 3.36 -0.19 -20.40
N GLN A 137 3.58 1.13 -20.39
CA GLN A 137 4.91 1.72 -20.51
C GLN A 137 5.80 1.36 -19.31
N LEU A 138 5.25 1.40 -18.10
CA LEU A 138 5.97 0.96 -16.89
C LEU A 138 6.31 -0.53 -16.93
N ALA A 139 5.38 -1.37 -17.38
CA ALA A 139 5.62 -2.80 -17.56
C ALA A 139 6.69 -3.08 -18.62
N GLN A 140 6.72 -2.32 -19.72
CA GLN A 140 7.75 -2.43 -20.76
C GLN A 140 9.13 -2.02 -20.21
N ALA A 141 9.23 -0.91 -19.47
CA ALA A 141 10.49 -0.48 -18.85
C ALA A 141 10.99 -1.50 -17.80
N GLU A 142 10.09 -2.05 -16.99
CA GLU A 142 10.42 -3.11 -16.02
C GLU A 142 10.96 -4.37 -16.73
N ALA A 143 10.33 -4.77 -17.84
CA ALA A 143 10.78 -5.92 -18.63
C ALA A 143 12.17 -5.70 -19.25
N GLU A 144 12.42 -4.51 -19.79
CA GLU A 144 13.72 -4.09 -20.34
C GLU A 144 14.80 -4.05 -19.25
N ALA A 145 14.50 -3.46 -18.09
CA ALA A 145 15.40 -3.41 -16.94
C ALA A 145 15.78 -4.82 -16.47
N ASN A 146 14.81 -5.72 -16.36
CA ASN A 146 15.09 -7.12 -16.00
C ASN A 146 15.80 -7.91 -17.12
N ALA A 147 15.69 -7.51 -18.37
CA ALA A 147 16.52 -8.07 -19.45
C ALA A 147 18.00 -7.69 -19.27
N ALA A 148 18.29 -6.43 -18.90
CA ALA A 148 19.63 -5.98 -18.57
C ALA A 148 20.21 -6.69 -17.33
N VAL A 149 19.38 -6.96 -16.30
CA VAL A 149 19.78 -7.79 -15.14
C VAL A 149 20.17 -9.18 -15.59
N ARG A 150 19.36 -9.85 -16.41
CA ARG A 150 19.65 -11.22 -16.91
C ARG A 150 20.85 -11.29 -17.85
N ALA A 151 21.20 -10.19 -18.52
CA ALA A 151 22.39 -10.12 -19.38
C ALA A 151 23.68 -10.16 -18.57
N ASP A 152 23.63 -9.88 -17.28
CA ASP A 152 24.74 -9.94 -16.33
C ASP A 152 26.02 -9.27 -16.85
N THR A 153 25.87 -8.01 -17.28
CA THR A 153 27.00 -7.19 -17.77
C THR A 153 27.75 -6.52 -16.62
N PRO A 154 29.06 -6.21 -16.79
CA PRO A 154 29.79 -5.43 -15.82
C PRO A 154 29.14 -4.07 -15.57
N VAL A 155 29.16 -3.59 -14.33
CA VAL A 155 28.85 -2.21 -13.95
C VAL A 155 30.19 -1.47 -13.83
N HIS A 156 30.34 -0.39 -14.58
CA HIS A 156 31.57 0.36 -14.63
C HIS A 156 31.45 1.67 -13.87
N CYS A 157 32.31 1.87 -12.89
CA CYS A 157 32.37 3.11 -12.09
C CYS A 157 33.76 3.72 -12.29
N TRP A 158 33.82 4.96 -12.82
CA TRP A 158 35.12 5.63 -13.04
C TRP A 158 35.00 7.14 -12.99
N VAL A 159 36.13 7.81 -12.86
CA VAL A 159 36.24 9.28 -12.99
C VAL A 159 36.98 9.53 -14.30
N PRO A 160 36.31 9.97 -15.38
CA PRO A 160 36.94 10.28 -16.65
C PRO A 160 37.80 11.53 -16.52
N ASP A 161 38.83 11.63 -17.36
CA ASP A 161 39.51 12.89 -17.58
C ASP A 161 38.59 13.92 -18.29
N PRO A 162 38.89 15.23 -18.26
CA PRO A 162 38.03 16.25 -18.81
C PRO A 162 37.73 16.09 -20.32
N GLU A 163 38.66 15.56 -21.10
CA GLU A 163 38.46 15.33 -22.53
C GLU A 163 37.52 14.18 -22.79
N THR A 164 37.65 13.08 -22.05
CA THR A 164 36.76 11.92 -22.08
C THR A 164 35.37 12.30 -21.57
N LEU A 165 35.27 13.07 -20.47
CA LEU A 165 34.00 13.53 -19.93
C LEU A 165 33.21 14.36 -20.95
N ALA A 166 33.88 15.27 -21.68
CA ALA A 166 33.24 16.12 -22.69
C ALA A 166 32.69 15.33 -23.89
N ARG A 167 33.17 14.13 -24.14
CA ARG A 167 32.72 13.23 -25.22
C ARG A 167 31.77 12.13 -24.80
N THR A 168 31.64 11.92 -23.48
CA THR A 168 30.77 10.87 -22.93
C THR A 168 29.35 11.40 -22.85
N ASP A 169 28.41 10.70 -23.44
CA ASP A 169 26.99 10.94 -23.25
C ASP A 169 26.55 10.32 -21.90
N TYR A 170 26.18 11.18 -20.94
CA TYR A 170 25.75 10.74 -19.62
C TYR A 170 24.61 11.61 -19.09
N ARG A 171 23.76 11.01 -18.28
CA ARG A 171 22.69 11.71 -17.59
C ARG A 171 23.17 12.29 -16.27
N SER A 172 22.67 13.47 -15.92
CA SER A 172 22.92 14.09 -14.62
C SER A 172 21.69 14.82 -14.13
N LYS A 173 21.44 14.71 -12.82
CA LYS A 173 20.34 15.42 -12.14
C LYS A 173 20.68 16.88 -11.78
N LYS A 174 21.95 17.27 -11.89
CA LYS A 174 22.49 18.59 -11.51
C LYS A 174 23.58 19.01 -12.49
N GLU A 175 23.80 20.29 -12.60
CA GLU A 175 25.06 20.79 -13.17
C GLU A 175 26.19 20.41 -12.23
N LEU A 176 27.22 19.78 -12.77
CA LEU A 176 28.36 19.28 -11.99
C LEU A 176 29.59 20.12 -12.31
N THR A 177 30.38 20.41 -11.28
CA THR A 177 31.67 21.09 -11.38
C THR A 177 32.74 20.25 -10.69
N GLY A 178 33.96 20.21 -11.23
CA GLY A 178 35.05 19.40 -10.73
C GLY A 178 35.05 17.96 -11.27
N ASP A 179 35.62 17.03 -10.49
CA ASP A 179 35.68 15.63 -10.87
C ASP A 179 34.29 14.97 -10.85
N VAL A 180 33.88 14.45 -11.99
CA VAL A 180 32.58 13.79 -12.16
C VAL A 180 32.78 12.29 -12.22
N ARG A 181 32.26 11.56 -11.20
CA ARG A 181 32.23 10.11 -11.22
C ARG A 181 31.05 9.63 -12.03
N LEU A 182 31.29 8.76 -13.03
CA LEU A 182 30.30 8.15 -13.88
C LEU A 182 30.07 6.69 -13.47
N VAL A 183 28.83 6.25 -13.65
CA VAL A 183 28.41 4.86 -13.45
C VAL A 183 27.67 4.40 -14.70
N GLU A 184 28.20 3.37 -15.35
CA GLU A 184 27.58 2.69 -16.48
C GLU A 184 26.97 1.36 -16.02
N ALA A 185 25.66 1.19 -16.20
CA ALA A 185 24.94 0.00 -15.80
C ALA A 185 23.76 -0.29 -16.75
N GLY A 186 23.69 -1.47 -17.32
CA GLY A 186 22.56 -1.90 -18.14
C GLY A 186 22.29 -1.03 -19.37
N GLY A 187 23.36 -0.48 -19.98
CA GLY A 187 23.28 0.38 -21.16
C GLY A 187 22.87 1.82 -20.87
N ASP A 188 22.98 2.29 -19.64
CA ASP A 188 22.80 3.67 -19.20
C ASP A 188 24.10 4.17 -18.57
N CYS A 189 24.43 5.44 -18.77
CA CYS A 189 25.56 6.11 -18.14
C CYS A 189 25.06 7.35 -17.38
N CYS A 190 25.43 7.47 -16.11
CA CYS A 190 24.88 8.53 -15.26
C CYS A 190 25.92 8.97 -14.24
N ALA A 191 25.94 10.26 -13.93
CA ALA A 191 26.78 10.81 -12.89
C ALA A 191 26.26 10.41 -11.51
N CYS A 192 27.09 9.68 -10.74
CA CYS A 192 26.70 9.17 -9.42
C CYS A 192 27.90 8.92 -8.52
N CYS A 193 27.79 9.32 -7.23
CA CYS A 193 28.80 9.08 -6.20
C CYS A 193 28.48 7.89 -5.29
N GLY A 194 27.34 7.21 -5.49
CA GLY A 194 26.90 6.09 -4.65
C GLY A 194 27.70 4.81 -4.84
N THR A 195 27.43 3.81 -4.01
CA THR A 195 28.01 2.47 -4.15
C THR A 195 27.15 1.62 -5.06
N HIS A 196 27.79 0.83 -5.91
CA HIS A 196 27.14 0.00 -6.91
C HIS A 196 27.65 -1.44 -6.89
N LEU A 197 26.84 -2.35 -7.42
CA LEU A 197 27.20 -3.75 -7.68
C LEU A 197 28.27 -3.82 -8.78
N ALA A 198 29.02 -4.90 -8.82
CA ALA A 198 30.03 -5.13 -9.86
C ALA A 198 29.40 -5.59 -11.19
N ARG A 199 28.25 -6.24 -11.13
CA ARG A 199 27.55 -6.77 -12.31
C ARG A 199 26.04 -6.52 -12.21
N THR A 200 25.37 -6.35 -13.34
CA THR A 200 23.92 -6.13 -13.37
C THR A 200 23.13 -7.34 -12.86
N GLY A 201 23.64 -8.55 -13.02
CA GLY A 201 23.02 -9.79 -12.52
C GLY A 201 22.87 -9.86 -11.01
N GLU A 202 23.77 -9.21 -10.26
CA GLU A 202 23.70 -9.16 -8.79
C GLU A 202 22.51 -8.35 -8.25
N VAL A 203 21.86 -7.55 -9.08
CA VAL A 203 20.58 -6.90 -8.75
C VAL A 203 19.48 -7.94 -8.50
N GLY A 204 19.52 -9.07 -9.22
CA GLY A 204 18.57 -10.16 -9.10
C GLY A 204 17.23 -9.86 -9.77
N LEU A 205 16.39 -9.08 -9.16
CA LEU A 205 15.06 -8.71 -9.70
C LEU A 205 14.80 -7.21 -9.48
N ILE A 206 14.24 -6.55 -10.48
CA ILE A 206 13.69 -5.20 -10.39
C ILE A 206 12.18 -5.29 -10.50
N LYS A 207 11.45 -4.74 -9.51
CA LYS A 207 9.99 -4.75 -9.50
C LYS A 207 9.41 -3.38 -9.18
N ILE A 208 8.54 -2.87 -10.04
CA ILE A 208 7.69 -1.72 -9.74
C ILE A 208 6.51 -2.25 -8.90
N ILE A 209 6.46 -1.87 -7.63
CA ILE A 209 5.47 -2.34 -6.67
C ILE A 209 4.16 -1.56 -6.82
N SER A 210 4.28 -0.23 -6.96
CA SER A 210 3.13 0.65 -7.15
C SER A 210 3.56 1.94 -7.84
N PHE A 211 2.58 2.65 -8.39
CA PHE A 211 2.79 3.96 -9.00
C PHE A 211 1.57 4.85 -8.82
N ALA A 212 1.81 6.15 -8.76
CA ALA A 212 0.76 7.15 -8.68
C ALA A 212 1.18 8.43 -9.43
N HIS A 213 0.22 9.20 -9.88
CA HIS A 213 0.49 10.51 -10.46
C HIS A 213 1.12 11.44 -9.39
N TYR A 214 2.20 12.10 -9.72
CA TYR A 214 2.89 13.01 -8.83
C TYR A 214 3.48 14.20 -9.59
N LYS A 215 3.04 15.41 -9.24
CA LYS A 215 3.40 16.65 -9.95
C LYS A 215 3.14 16.54 -11.46
N SER A 216 4.16 16.77 -12.29
CA SER A 216 4.10 16.62 -13.74
C SER A 216 4.35 15.20 -14.25
N GLY A 217 4.68 14.25 -13.38
CA GLY A 217 5.06 12.88 -13.74
C GLY A 217 4.41 11.83 -12.86
N MET A 218 5.18 10.78 -12.54
CA MET A 218 4.76 9.67 -11.70
C MET A 218 5.69 9.51 -10.50
N ARG A 219 5.16 9.06 -9.39
CA ARG A 219 5.93 8.51 -8.27
C ARG A 219 5.82 7.00 -8.28
N LEU A 220 6.95 6.35 -8.36
CA LEU A 220 7.08 4.89 -8.36
C LEU A 220 7.60 4.42 -7.00
N ALA A 221 7.03 3.34 -6.48
CA ALA A 221 7.62 2.51 -5.45
C ALA A 221 8.30 1.33 -6.13
N VAL A 222 9.61 1.22 -5.99
CA VAL A 222 10.43 0.20 -6.66
C VAL A 222 11.15 -0.63 -5.61
N ALA A 223 11.30 -1.91 -5.87
CA ALA A 223 12.11 -2.82 -5.08
C ALA A 223 13.08 -3.56 -6.00
N CYS A 224 14.31 -3.76 -5.51
CA CYS A 224 15.33 -4.54 -6.21
C CYS A 224 15.86 -5.65 -5.30
N GLY A 225 16.41 -6.71 -5.87
CA GLY A 225 17.04 -7.78 -5.14
C GLY A 225 16.13 -8.50 -4.15
N GLN A 226 16.62 -8.69 -2.93
CA GLN A 226 15.88 -9.38 -1.89
C GLN A 226 14.54 -8.70 -1.56
N ARG A 227 14.48 -7.36 -1.55
CA ARG A 227 13.22 -6.63 -1.32
C ARG A 227 12.17 -6.94 -2.40
N ALA A 228 12.59 -7.06 -3.66
CA ALA A 228 11.68 -7.42 -4.75
C ALA A 228 11.18 -8.85 -4.61
N TYR A 229 12.06 -9.79 -4.25
CA TYR A 229 11.69 -11.17 -3.96
C TYR A 229 10.67 -11.24 -2.82
N ASP A 230 10.93 -10.58 -1.69
CA ASP A 230 10.05 -10.60 -0.53
C ASP A 230 8.66 -10.02 -0.84
N ALA A 231 8.61 -8.92 -1.61
CA ALA A 231 7.36 -8.33 -2.04
C ALA A 231 6.54 -9.28 -2.94
N VAL A 232 7.18 -9.93 -3.91
CA VAL A 232 6.52 -10.91 -4.80
C VAL A 232 6.10 -12.15 -4.02
N ALA A 233 6.94 -12.65 -3.12
CA ALA A 233 6.64 -13.81 -2.26
C ALA A 233 5.44 -13.52 -1.34
N GLY A 234 5.34 -12.31 -0.78
CA GLY A 234 4.19 -11.89 0.02
C GLY A 234 2.89 -11.89 -0.78
N ILE A 235 2.89 -11.28 -1.98
CA ILE A 235 1.72 -11.29 -2.88
C ILE A 235 1.34 -12.72 -3.28
N TRP A 236 2.33 -13.57 -3.52
CA TRP A 236 2.09 -14.98 -3.84
C TRP A 236 1.41 -15.72 -2.68
N ALA A 237 1.88 -15.53 -1.45
CA ALA A 237 1.29 -16.16 -0.26
C ALA A 237 -0.16 -15.73 -0.06
N ASP A 238 -0.48 -14.44 -0.20
CA ASP A 238 -1.84 -13.92 -0.12
C ASP A 238 -2.74 -14.50 -1.23
N THR A 239 -2.19 -14.59 -2.44
CA THR A 239 -2.89 -15.16 -3.61
C THR A 239 -3.17 -16.65 -3.39
N GLU A 240 -2.22 -17.40 -2.85
CA GLU A 240 -2.39 -18.81 -2.52
C GLU A 240 -3.49 -19.01 -1.45
N ALA A 241 -3.51 -18.17 -0.43
CA ALA A 241 -4.57 -18.20 0.58
C ALA A 241 -5.95 -17.91 -0.05
N ALA A 242 -6.05 -16.96 -0.95
CA ALA A 242 -7.29 -16.66 -1.68
C ALA A 242 -7.75 -17.85 -2.55
N TRP A 243 -6.87 -18.54 -3.27
CA TRP A 243 -7.21 -19.75 -4.03
C TRP A 243 -7.76 -20.87 -3.13
N ARG A 244 -7.16 -21.07 -1.95
CA ARG A 244 -7.65 -22.06 -0.99
C ARG A 244 -9.06 -21.72 -0.49
N LEU A 245 -9.31 -20.45 -0.12
CA LEU A 245 -10.63 -19.98 0.32
C LEU A 245 -11.71 -20.17 -0.76
N LEU A 246 -11.36 -19.93 -2.02
CA LEU A 246 -12.27 -20.05 -3.14
C LEU A 246 -12.35 -21.49 -3.71
N SER A 247 -11.61 -22.45 -3.14
CA SER A 247 -11.49 -23.82 -3.65
C SER A 247 -11.20 -23.86 -5.15
N SER A 248 -10.28 -22.97 -5.61
CA SER A 248 -9.96 -22.81 -7.03
C SER A 248 -8.53 -23.21 -7.34
N PRO A 249 -8.23 -23.69 -8.58
CA PRO A 249 -6.88 -24.02 -9.00
C PRO A 249 -5.97 -22.77 -9.06
N VAL A 250 -4.67 -22.99 -8.96
CA VAL A 250 -3.63 -21.97 -9.19
C VAL A 250 -3.85 -21.28 -10.54
N GLY A 251 -3.75 -19.96 -10.57
CA GLY A 251 -3.92 -19.16 -11.79
C GLY A 251 -5.36 -18.86 -12.18
N SER A 252 -6.36 -19.29 -11.38
CA SER A 252 -7.80 -19.10 -11.68
C SER A 252 -8.52 -18.18 -10.67
N LEU A 253 -7.81 -17.23 -10.06
CA LEU A 253 -8.39 -16.35 -9.03
C LEU A 253 -9.50 -15.47 -9.60
N THR A 254 -9.26 -14.79 -10.72
CA THR A 254 -10.25 -13.90 -11.36
C THR A 254 -11.54 -14.63 -11.72
N PRO A 255 -11.51 -15.77 -12.44
CA PRO A 255 -12.74 -16.55 -12.70
C PRO A 255 -13.45 -17.04 -11.42
N ALA A 256 -12.71 -17.33 -10.35
CA ALA A 256 -13.30 -17.74 -9.08
C ALA A 256 -14.03 -16.59 -8.38
N LEU A 257 -13.45 -15.39 -8.38
CA LEU A 257 -14.07 -14.17 -7.87
C LEU A 257 -15.32 -13.79 -8.68
N GLU A 258 -15.26 -13.86 -10.01
CA GLU A 258 -16.41 -13.62 -10.87
C GLU A 258 -17.56 -14.59 -10.58
N ARG A 259 -17.28 -15.90 -10.41
CA ARG A 259 -18.28 -16.88 -10.01
C ARG A 259 -18.91 -16.55 -8.65
N LEU A 260 -18.10 -16.14 -7.68
CA LEU A 260 -18.59 -15.74 -6.35
C LEU A 260 -19.50 -14.52 -6.44
N GLN A 261 -19.11 -13.48 -7.17
CA GLN A 261 -19.93 -12.27 -7.38
C GLN A 261 -21.25 -12.57 -8.10
N ASN A 262 -21.18 -13.38 -9.16
CA ASN A 262 -22.38 -13.79 -9.92
C ASN A 262 -23.30 -14.66 -9.06
N GLY A 263 -22.74 -15.56 -8.25
CA GLY A 263 -23.47 -16.36 -7.29
C GLY A 263 -24.19 -15.53 -6.24
N GLU A 264 -23.51 -14.54 -5.67
CA GLU A 264 -24.09 -13.60 -4.70
C GLU A 264 -25.25 -12.79 -5.34
N ALA A 265 -25.04 -12.27 -6.55
CA ALA A 265 -26.07 -11.53 -7.27
C ALA A 265 -27.32 -12.42 -7.56
N ALA A 266 -27.11 -13.67 -7.98
CA ALA A 266 -28.19 -14.62 -8.21
C ALA A 266 -28.95 -14.96 -6.91
N LEU A 267 -28.25 -15.15 -5.79
CA LEU A 267 -28.89 -15.39 -4.49
C LEU A 267 -29.70 -14.17 -4.02
N LYS A 268 -29.19 -12.97 -4.17
CA LYS A 268 -29.93 -11.71 -3.88
C LYS A 268 -31.20 -11.60 -4.71
N ALA A 269 -31.12 -11.89 -6.02
CA ALA A 269 -32.27 -11.86 -6.92
C ALA A 269 -33.31 -12.91 -6.51
N ARG A 270 -32.89 -14.14 -6.18
CA ARG A 270 -33.77 -15.21 -5.72
C ARG A 270 -34.43 -14.86 -4.38
N LEU A 271 -33.68 -14.29 -3.44
CA LEU A 271 -34.24 -13.82 -2.15
C LEU A 271 -35.32 -12.76 -2.40
N ALA A 272 -35.04 -11.75 -3.25
CA ALA A 272 -36.03 -10.72 -3.59
C ALA A 272 -37.29 -11.30 -4.24
N ALA A 273 -37.17 -12.31 -5.12
CA ALA A 273 -38.30 -12.98 -5.74
C ALA A 273 -39.14 -13.74 -4.70
N LEU A 274 -38.49 -14.47 -3.77
CA LEU A 274 -39.20 -15.17 -2.69
C LEU A 274 -39.91 -14.20 -1.74
N GLN A 275 -39.27 -13.09 -1.39
CA GLN A 275 -39.87 -12.04 -0.56
C GLN A 275 -41.06 -11.39 -1.25
N ASN A 276 -41.03 -11.18 -2.58
CA ASN A 276 -42.18 -10.68 -3.32
C ASN A 276 -43.32 -11.69 -3.33
N THR A 277 -43.04 -12.99 -3.49
CA THR A 277 -44.06 -14.05 -3.41
C THR A 277 -44.70 -14.09 -2.01
N LEU A 278 -43.89 -14.02 -0.95
CA LEU A 278 -44.40 -13.93 0.41
C LEU A 278 -45.25 -12.69 0.62
N ALA A 279 -44.78 -11.53 0.17
CA ALA A 279 -45.53 -10.26 0.26
C ALA A 279 -46.91 -10.35 -0.42
N ALA A 280 -46.99 -10.96 -1.61
CA ALA A 280 -48.23 -11.17 -2.32
C ALA A 280 -49.18 -12.11 -1.53
N ALA A 281 -48.66 -13.23 -1.02
CA ALA A 281 -49.46 -14.17 -0.22
C ALA A 281 -50.00 -13.53 1.08
N CYS A 282 -49.16 -12.77 1.79
CA CYS A 282 -49.59 -12.01 2.96
C CYS A 282 -50.66 -10.96 2.64
N ALA A 283 -50.53 -10.26 1.51
CA ALA A 283 -51.52 -9.29 1.06
C ALA A 283 -52.87 -9.95 0.71
N GLU A 284 -52.85 -11.13 0.05
CA GLU A 284 -54.09 -11.86 -0.25
C GLU A 284 -54.83 -12.33 1.00
N ALA A 285 -54.10 -12.69 2.07
CA ALA A 285 -54.67 -13.13 3.34
C ALA A 285 -55.17 -11.97 4.23
N ALA A 286 -54.81 -10.72 3.93
CA ALA A 286 -55.15 -9.57 4.75
C ALA A 286 -56.57 -9.08 4.56
N ALA A 287 -57.27 -8.69 5.66
CA ALA A 287 -58.63 -8.16 5.63
C ALA A 287 -58.65 -6.73 5.05
N PRO A 288 -59.53 -6.43 4.07
CA PRO A 288 -59.64 -5.08 3.53
C PRO A 288 -60.05 -4.04 4.58
N GLY A 289 -59.46 -2.84 4.52
CA GLY A 289 -59.85 -1.69 5.34
C GLY A 289 -59.47 -1.76 6.83
N ALA A 290 -58.80 -2.82 7.27
CA ALA A 290 -58.40 -2.98 8.67
C ALA A 290 -56.86 -2.84 8.84
N PRO A 291 -56.37 -2.09 9.89
CA PRO A 291 -54.96 -2.07 10.21
C PRO A 291 -54.41 -3.48 10.47
N ALA A 292 -53.24 -3.76 9.96
CA ALA A 292 -52.61 -5.08 10.12
C ALA A 292 -51.27 -4.99 10.86
N VAL A 293 -51.03 -5.94 11.77
CA VAL A 293 -49.71 -6.11 12.44
C VAL A 293 -49.35 -7.59 12.36
N LEU A 294 -48.27 -7.90 11.63
CA LEU A 294 -47.87 -9.27 11.34
C LEU A 294 -46.44 -9.54 11.78
N TRP A 295 -46.20 -10.77 12.24
CA TRP A 295 -44.89 -11.35 12.35
C TRP A 295 -44.51 -12.00 11.01
N VAL A 296 -43.30 -11.68 10.51
CA VAL A 296 -42.74 -12.26 9.30
C VAL A 296 -41.41 -12.92 9.65
N ASP A 297 -41.45 -14.21 9.82
CA ASP A 297 -40.28 -14.98 10.20
C ASP A 297 -39.24 -15.03 9.08
N GLY A 298 -37.96 -14.94 9.42
CA GLY A 298 -36.84 -15.00 8.48
C GLY A 298 -36.76 -13.85 7.49
N ALA A 299 -37.59 -12.80 7.60
CA ALA A 299 -37.50 -11.64 6.75
C ALA A 299 -36.46 -10.63 7.28
N ASP A 300 -35.62 -10.15 6.41
CA ASP A 300 -34.78 -8.97 6.64
C ASP A 300 -35.58 -7.66 6.50
N GLY A 301 -34.94 -6.51 6.73
CA GLY A 301 -35.61 -5.22 6.66
C GLY A 301 -36.27 -4.91 5.30
N ASP A 302 -35.74 -5.42 4.18
CA ASP A 302 -36.31 -5.27 2.85
C ASP A 302 -37.54 -6.20 2.67
N GLY A 303 -37.46 -7.42 3.18
CA GLY A 303 -38.61 -8.36 3.21
C GLY A 303 -39.74 -7.82 4.05
N LEU A 304 -39.48 -7.31 5.23
CA LEU A 304 -40.49 -6.66 6.07
C LEU A 304 -41.18 -5.48 5.35
N ARG A 305 -40.36 -4.62 4.71
CA ARG A 305 -40.86 -3.51 3.93
C ARG A 305 -41.78 -3.96 2.77
N ARG A 306 -41.37 -4.98 2.02
CA ARG A 306 -42.15 -5.52 0.90
C ARG A 306 -43.53 -6.03 1.34
N VAL A 307 -43.57 -6.79 2.42
CA VAL A 307 -44.81 -7.30 3.00
C VAL A 307 -45.72 -6.16 3.48
N ALA A 308 -45.19 -5.20 4.25
CA ALA A 308 -45.96 -4.08 4.75
C ALA A 308 -46.58 -3.26 3.60
N MET A 309 -45.77 -2.94 2.60
CA MET A 309 -46.19 -2.17 1.43
C MET A 309 -47.25 -2.92 0.59
N ALA A 310 -47.08 -4.25 0.37
CA ALA A 310 -48.01 -5.04 -0.38
C ALA A 310 -49.38 -5.13 0.32
N ILE A 311 -49.40 -5.36 1.63
CA ILE A 311 -50.62 -5.38 2.43
C ILE A 311 -51.32 -4.03 2.37
N THR A 312 -50.59 -2.95 2.63
CA THR A 312 -51.16 -1.59 2.59
C THR A 312 -51.73 -1.25 1.23
N ALA A 313 -51.04 -1.56 0.14
CA ALA A 313 -51.54 -1.34 -1.24
C ALA A 313 -52.82 -2.11 -1.53
N LYS A 314 -53.00 -3.31 -1.01
CA LYS A 314 -54.19 -4.16 -1.19
C LYS A 314 -55.36 -3.75 -0.29
N THR A 315 -55.09 -3.46 0.97
CA THR A 315 -56.12 -3.22 1.98
C THR A 315 -56.55 -1.76 2.12
N ASN A 316 -55.78 -0.82 1.56
CA ASN A 316 -55.89 0.62 1.79
C ASN A 316 -55.88 1.02 3.28
N ALA A 317 -55.25 0.20 4.14
CA ALA A 317 -55.11 0.42 5.56
C ALA A 317 -53.63 0.36 5.97
N PRO A 318 -53.23 1.01 7.11
CA PRO A 318 -51.85 0.97 7.57
C PRO A 318 -51.44 -0.47 7.99
N CYS A 319 -50.17 -0.80 7.73
CA CYS A 319 -49.64 -2.10 8.08
C CYS A 319 -48.27 -1.97 8.75
N CYS A 320 -48.06 -2.68 9.86
CA CYS A 320 -46.76 -2.91 10.44
C CYS A 320 -46.36 -4.38 10.35
N THR A 321 -45.21 -4.65 9.81
CA THR A 321 -44.58 -5.97 9.86
C THR A 321 -43.42 -5.97 10.85
N LEU A 322 -43.30 -7.04 11.61
CA LEU A 322 -42.28 -7.27 12.62
C LEU A 322 -41.55 -8.58 12.30
N GLY A 323 -40.28 -8.62 12.61
CA GLY A 323 -39.44 -9.79 12.46
C GLY A 323 -38.24 -9.78 13.39
N PRO A 324 -37.38 -10.81 13.35
CA PRO A 324 -36.18 -10.84 14.17
C PRO A 324 -35.23 -9.71 13.75
N GLY A 325 -34.71 -8.96 14.73
CA GLY A 325 -33.66 -7.94 14.57
C GLY A 325 -32.37 -8.39 15.25
N GLY A 326 -31.28 -7.67 15.03
CA GLY A 326 -29.95 -8.06 15.55
C GLY A 326 -29.88 -8.17 17.09
N GLN A 327 -30.58 -7.31 17.83
CA GLN A 327 -30.67 -7.33 19.29
C GLN A 327 -32.13 -7.09 19.79
N GLY A 328 -33.13 -7.53 19.04
CA GLY A 328 -34.54 -7.30 19.37
C GLY A 328 -35.42 -7.54 18.17
N LEU A 329 -36.38 -6.63 17.92
CA LEU A 329 -37.31 -6.73 16.81
C LEU A 329 -36.93 -5.71 15.71
N ALA A 330 -37.00 -6.13 14.45
CA ALA A 330 -37.02 -5.22 13.32
C ALA A 330 -38.48 -4.92 12.95
N TYR A 331 -38.78 -3.71 12.48
CA TYR A 331 -40.11 -3.34 12.03
C TYR A 331 -40.11 -2.55 10.73
N ALA A 332 -41.20 -2.70 9.97
CA ALA A 332 -41.53 -1.86 8.82
C ALA A 332 -43.01 -1.42 8.91
N LEU A 333 -43.24 -0.12 8.94
CA LEU A 333 -44.56 0.50 9.12
C LEU A 333 -44.92 1.31 7.89
N ALA A 334 -45.97 0.89 7.20
CA ALA A 334 -46.50 1.54 6.02
C ALA A 334 -47.84 2.24 6.34
N ALA A 335 -48.01 3.46 5.86
CA ALA A 335 -49.25 4.22 6.01
C ALA A 335 -50.27 3.84 4.95
N ALA A 336 -51.55 3.99 5.24
CA ALA A 336 -52.59 4.01 4.19
C ALA A 336 -52.27 5.10 3.13
N PRO A 337 -52.79 4.99 1.89
CA PRO A 337 -52.58 6.00 0.86
C PRO A 337 -52.92 7.42 1.34
N GLY A 338 -51.92 8.34 1.25
CA GLY A 338 -52.04 9.70 1.75
C GLY A 338 -51.89 9.90 3.26
N GLY A 339 -51.64 8.81 4.00
CA GLY A 339 -51.42 8.86 5.47
C GLY A 339 -49.99 9.17 5.87
N ASP A 340 -49.82 9.40 7.17
CA ASP A 340 -48.52 9.71 7.79
C ASP A 340 -48.29 8.86 9.06
N VAL A 341 -47.25 8.01 9.05
CA VAL A 341 -46.93 7.13 10.17
C VAL A 341 -45.74 7.59 10.99
N ARG A 342 -45.23 8.79 10.79
CA ARG A 342 -44.05 9.29 11.48
C ARG A 342 -44.25 9.44 12.98
N GLU A 343 -45.45 9.94 13.40
CA GLU A 343 -45.76 10.09 14.83
C GLU A 343 -45.94 8.71 15.49
N THR A 344 -46.59 7.76 14.82
CA THR A 344 -46.69 6.36 15.30
C THR A 344 -45.30 5.72 15.41
N CYS A 345 -44.41 5.97 14.45
CA CYS A 345 -43.02 5.51 14.46
C CYS A 345 -42.26 6.11 15.68
N LYS A 346 -42.39 7.42 15.97
CA LYS A 346 -41.76 8.06 17.12
C LYS A 346 -42.27 7.48 18.42
N ALA A 347 -43.59 7.32 18.57
CA ALA A 347 -44.24 6.76 19.75
C ALA A 347 -43.78 5.31 19.98
N LEU A 348 -43.69 4.49 18.90
CA LEU A 348 -43.22 3.13 18.95
C LEU A 348 -41.75 3.06 19.43
N ASN A 349 -40.87 3.89 18.86
CA ASN A 349 -39.49 3.96 19.27
C ASN A 349 -39.31 4.41 20.74
N ALA A 350 -40.11 5.36 21.17
CA ALA A 350 -40.09 5.81 22.59
C ALA A 350 -40.54 4.75 23.57
N ALA A 351 -41.59 3.96 23.20
CA ALA A 351 -42.17 2.93 24.07
C ALA A 351 -41.26 1.68 24.22
N TYR A 352 -40.45 1.35 23.19
CA TYR A 352 -39.70 0.10 23.16
C TYR A 352 -38.19 0.30 22.90
N GLN A 353 -37.64 1.45 23.30
CA GLN A 353 -36.22 1.82 23.12
C GLN A 353 -35.75 1.61 21.70
N GLY A 354 -36.59 1.96 20.74
CA GLY A 354 -36.34 1.71 19.34
C GLY A 354 -35.53 2.81 18.66
N ARG A 355 -34.98 2.48 17.50
CA ARG A 355 -34.31 3.40 16.58
C ARG A 355 -34.87 3.20 15.18
N GLY A 356 -35.36 4.26 14.58
CA GLY A 356 -35.91 4.18 13.24
C GLY A 356 -36.56 5.51 12.82
N GLY A 357 -37.06 5.54 11.59
CA GLY A 357 -37.70 6.69 11.00
C GLY A 357 -37.99 6.48 9.52
N GLY A 358 -38.42 7.52 8.85
CA GLY A 358 -38.74 7.44 7.42
C GLY A 358 -39.47 8.65 6.89
N LYS A 359 -40.25 8.42 5.85
CA LYS A 359 -41.12 9.39 5.15
C LYS A 359 -42.56 9.27 5.65
N PRO A 360 -43.49 10.21 5.39
CA PRO A 360 -44.87 10.11 5.82
C PRO A 360 -45.52 8.76 5.51
N GLY A 361 -45.34 8.26 4.30
CA GLY A 361 -45.96 7.00 3.86
C GLY A 361 -45.29 5.72 4.37
N PHE A 362 -44.07 5.82 4.97
CA PHE A 362 -43.30 4.62 5.37
C PHE A 362 -42.21 4.94 6.38
N CYS A 363 -42.15 4.16 7.47
CA CYS A 363 -41.07 4.16 8.43
C CYS A 363 -40.55 2.73 8.67
N GLN A 364 -39.27 2.62 9.07
CA GLN A 364 -38.66 1.34 9.44
C GLN A 364 -37.64 1.55 10.56
N GLY A 365 -37.34 0.48 11.29
CA GLY A 365 -36.38 0.55 12.38
C GLY A 365 -36.22 -0.76 13.14
N SER A 366 -35.65 -0.63 14.33
CA SER A 366 -35.49 -1.75 15.28
C SER A 366 -35.95 -1.33 16.68
N LEU A 367 -36.42 -2.27 17.45
CA LEU A 367 -36.82 -2.14 18.84
C LEU A 367 -35.88 -2.97 19.71
N ALA A 368 -35.31 -2.37 20.75
CA ALA A 368 -34.43 -3.09 21.67
C ALA A 368 -35.22 -3.90 22.71
N GLU A 369 -36.45 -3.51 23.02
CA GLU A 369 -37.32 -4.12 24.01
C GLU A 369 -38.70 -4.47 23.43
N GLY A 370 -39.43 -5.30 24.13
CA GLY A 370 -40.82 -5.68 23.81
C GLY A 370 -40.94 -7.02 23.08
N SER A 371 -42.02 -7.76 23.37
CA SER A 371 -42.42 -8.93 22.59
C SER A 371 -43.32 -8.55 21.42
N PHE A 372 -43.46 -9.44 20.44
CA PHE A 372 -44.38 -9.24 19.32
C PHE A 372 -45.79 -8.88 19.80
N GLU A 373 -46.33 -9.58 20.77
CA GLU A 373 -47.68 -9.36 21.25
C GLU A 373 -47.86 -8.00 21.93
N GLN A 374 -46.86 -7.52 22.68
CA GLN A 374 -46.89 -6.19 23.28
C GLN A 374 -46.85 -5.09 22.22
N VAL A 375 -45.93 -5.20 21.24
CA VAL A 375 -45.82 -4.27 20.14
C VAL A 375 -47.07 -4.26 19.25
N LYS A 376 -47.61 -5.43 18.96
CA LYS A 376 -48.88 -5.58 18.22
C LYS A 376 -50.04 -4.89 18.92
N ALA A 377 -50.20 -5.14 20.22
CA ALA A 377 -51.27 -4.48 21.00
C ALA A 377 -51.12 -2.93 21.04
N PHE A 378 -49.90 -2.42 21.15
CA PHE A 378 -49.61 -0.99 21.06
C PHE A 378 -49.97 -0.40 19.70
N LEU A 379 -49.52 -1.05 18.60
CA LEU A 379 -49.71 -0.60 17.26
C LEU A 379 -51.20 -0.61 16.82
N LEU A 380 -51.95 -1.66 17.19
CA LEU A 380 -53.38 -1.72 16.88
C LEU A 380 -54.18 -0.57 17.55
N LYS A 381 -53.75 -0.08 18.71
CA LYS A 381 -54.34 1.10 19.34
C LYS A 381 -53.95 2.42 18.69
N SER A 382 -52.80 2.46 18.07
CA SER A 382 -52.22 3.68 17.49
C SER A 382 -52.54 3.87 16.02
N LEU A 383 -53.02 2.83 15.33
CA LEU A 383 -53.31 2.80 13.89
C LEU A 383 -54.82 2.85 13.61
N THR A 384 -55.66 2.67 14.64
CA THR A 384 -57.13 2.93 14.61
C THR A 384 -57.38 4.40 14.94
#